data_b79f4c1d1b7108de4f76fb221099d099
#
_entry.id   b79f4c1d1b7108de4f76fb221099d099
#
_cell.length_a   1.000
_cell.length_b   1.000
_cell.length_c   1.000
_cell.angle_alpha   90.00
_cell.angle_beta   90.00
_cell.angle_gamma   90.00
#
_symmetry.space_group_name_H-M   'P 1'
#
loop_
_entity.id
_entity.type
_entity.pdbx_description
1 polymer ?
#
loop_
_entity_poly.entity_id
_entity_poly.type
_entity_poly.pdbx_seq_one_letter_code
_entity_poly.pdbx_strand_id
1 'polypeptide(L)'
;MITSPVRICQGRLRVLALASTAALALSCATEPLPEPAALEPPPASVPPPAGPPTKLEPPPFPTGAPAVTREKADDARTANRRAIFDAAWTLVRDKHYDKNLGGVNWNAARARYEPLALAAPTESSFYRTLNQMIGELGQSHMMVTGPGAGDEEDEDLAPSTDESAAKQPAVKAAAGIGDPGLTVRVIENRPTITAVKPGSSAERQGLQPGFIVTQIGGKEIRASSDSKRPLRPVEERFAVRRLAQQRLVGQAGSRVTLRYLDNNDRPGEVMLTRDEPKTNAVTLGHLPPLYPEVKIEQIHDVGVLSFNIFLLQPVLDDIKRAVAGFRARHTRALILDLRGNPGGQGAMAIPVAAQFVDHPVTLGTLQFRDFTNTLVARPELGNTPFTGPLVILTDEGTASAAEMLAAGLQEAKRATVVGDTSLGAVLPSMVVALPGGAIMQYVVADFKTPKGVLLEGRGVQPDRRVVETRAGLRTARDPVLDAALVTIRASRAK
;
A
#
# COMPACT_ATOMS: atom_id res chain seq x y z
N MET A 1 5.57 21.14 75.37
CA MET A 1 4.99 22.41 75.80
C MET A 1 4.97 23.35 74.63
N ILE A 2 3.71 23.76 74.28
CA ILE A 2 3.24 24.98 73.62
C ILE A 2 3.28 24.90 72.09
N THR A 3 2.27 24.44 71.47
CA THR A 3 1.01 24.94 70.90
C THR A 3 1.11 26.09 69.90
N SER A 4 0.66 25.76 68.70
CA SER A 4 0.00 26.43 67.53
C SER A 4 -0.49 27.89 67.75
N PRO A 5 -0.99 28.64 66.71
CA PRO A 5 -1.56 28.15 65.44
C PRO A 5 -1.28 29.02 64.19
N VAL A 6 -1.64 28.43 63.09
CA VAL A 6 -1.70 28.94 61.69
C VAL A 6 -2.80 29.98 61.52
N ARG A 7 -2.58 31.02 60.73
CA ARG A 7 -3.60 31.88 60.15
C ARG A 7 -3.62 31.71 58.62
N ILE A 8 -4.81 31.36 58.16
CA ILE A 8 -5.23 31.27 56.76
C ILE A 8 -5.39 32.67 56.19
N CYS A 9 -4.79 32.94 55.03
CA CYS A 9 -5.10 34.11 54.24
C CYS A 9 -5.58 33.65 52.85
N GLN A 10 -6.87 33.85 52.59
CA GLN A 10 -7.48 33.61 51.29
C GLN A 10 -7.09 34.73 50.32
N GLY A 11 -6.32 34.41 49.30
CA GLY A 11 -6.08 35.28 48.16
C GLY A 11 -6.64 34.69 46.90
N ARG A 12 -7.76 35.25 46.39
CA ARG A 12 -8.33 34.94 45.11
C ARG A 12 -7.38 35.39 43.99
N LEU A 13 -6.78 34.50 43.28
CA LEU A 13 -6.11 34.81 42.03
C LEU A 13 -6.90 34.20 40.86
N ARG A 14 -7.46 35.10 40.04
CA ARG A 14 -8.06 34.74 38.77
C ARG A 14 -6.96 34.31 37.82
N VAL A 15 -6.95 33.05 37.45
CA VAL A 15 -6.10 32.54 36.35
C VAL A 15 -6.93 32.59 35.08
N LEU A 16 -6.51 33.45 34.15
CA LEU A 16 -6.93 33.41 32.76
C LEU A 16 -6.27 32.17 32.12
N ALA A 17 -7.05 31.16 31.79
CA ALA A 17 -6.62 30.07 30.97
C ALA A 17 -6.76 30.47 29.49
N LEU A 18 -5.66 30.80 28.83
CA LEU A 18 -5.57 30.82 27.39
C LEU A 18 -5.27 29.39 26.90
N ALA A 19 -6.31 28.68 26.53
CA ALA A 19 -6.19 27.42 25.81
C ALA A 19 -6.08 27.72 24.32
N SER A 20 -4.86 27.65 23.77
CA SER A 20 -4.63 27.62 22.31
C SER A 20 -4.75 26.20 21.83
N THR A 21 -5.96 25.77 21.52
CA THR A 21 -6.22 24.55 20.73
C THR A 21 -6.25 24.93 19.25
N ALA A 22 -5.10 24.76 18.59
CA ALA A 22 -5.08 24.72 17.13
C ALA A 22 -5.55 23.32 16.68
N ALA A 23 -6.86 23.15 16.59
CA ALA A 23 -7.48 22.04 15.88
C ALA A 23 -7.49 22.40 14.40
N LEU A 24 -6.65 21.74 13.60
CA LEU A 24 -6.84 21.70 12.15
C LEU A 24 -8.06 20.80 11.88
N ALA A 25 -9.24 21.40 11.92
CA ALA A 25 -10.43 20.82 11.34
C ALA A 25 -10.35 21.01 9.81
N LEU A 26 -10.18 19.93 9.05
CA LEU A 26 -10.58 19.92 7.66
C LEU A 26 -12.12 20.02 7.66
N SER A 27 -12.62 21.21 7.39
CA SER A 27 -14.03 21.47 7.14
C SER A 27 -14.41 20.82 5.81
N CYS A 28 -15.03 19.65 5.84
CA CYS A 28 -15.95 19.24 4.79
C CYS A 28 -17.23 20.03 5.01
N ALA A 29 -17.46 21.06 4.21
CA ALA A 29 -18.77 21.68 4.09
C ALA A 29 -19.72 20.64 3.49
N THR A 30 -20.56 20.05 4.30
CA THR A 30 -21.72 19.31 3.85
C THR A 30 -22.84 20.33 3.65
N GLU A 31 -23.16 20.62 2.39
CA GLU A 31 -24.43 21.24 2.05
C GLU A 31 -25.59 20.32 2.50
N PRO A 32 -26.66 20.85 3.08
CA PRO A 32 -27.80 20.03 3.45
C PRO A 32 -28.51 19.52 2.19
N LEU A 33 -28.75 18.21 2.17
CA LEU A 33 -29.56 17.56 1.14
C LEU A 33 -30.98 18.17 1.17
N PRO A 34 -31.59 18.42 0.00
CA PRO A 34 -32.98 18.88 -0.05
C PRO A 34 -33.93 17.78 0.45
N GLU A 35 -34.96 18.19 1.20
CA GLU A 35 -36.03 17.31 1.67
C GLU A 35 -36.69 16.57 0.49
N PRO A 36 -37.10 15.30 0.68
CA PRO A 36 -37.79 14.56 -0.36
C PRO A 36 -39.20 15.17 -0.60
N ALA A 37 -39.42 15.56 -1.84
CA ALA A 37 -40.70 16.01 -2.31
C ALA A 37 -41.78 14.92 -2.11
N ALA A 38 -42.96 15.34 -1.62
CA ALA A 38 -44.11 14.48 -1.42
C ALA A 38 -44.52 13.79 -2.71
N LEU A 39 -44.76 12.48 -2.63
CA LEU A 39 -45.25 11.64 -3.73
C LEU A 39 -46.69 12.06 -4.07
N GLU A 40 -46.93 12.51 -5.30
CA GLU A 40 -48.23 12.65 -5.88
C GLU A 40 -48.93 11.30 -6.12
N PRO A 41 -50.25 11.20 -5.98
CA PRO A 41 -50.97 9.96 -6.20
C PRO A 41 -51.03 9.58 -7.71
N PRO A 42 -51.10 8.28 -8.03
CA PRO A 42 -51.07 7.83 -9.42
C PRO A 42 -52.32 8.24 -10.22
N PRO A 43 -52.15 8.58 -11.50
CA PRO A 43 -53.29 8.90 -12.36
C PRO A 43 -54.07 7.65 -12.75
N ALA A 44 -55.38 7.83 -12.93
CA ALA A 44 -56.37 6.81 -13.23
C ALA A 44 -56.22 6.16 -14.64
N SER A 45 -56.52 4.86 -14.66
CA SER A 45 -56.99 4.01 -15.74
C SER A 45 -56.49 4.21 -17.19
N VAL A 46 -55.71 3.23 -17.64
CA VAL A 46 -55.29 3.02 -19.03
C VAL A 46 -56.48 2.38 -19.84
N PRO A 47 -56.79 2.84 -21.06
CA PRO A 47 -57.71 2.17 -21.97
C PRO A 47 -57.04 0.94 -22.63
N PRO A 48 -57.86 -0.04 -23.15
CA PRO A 48 -57.34 -1.30 -23.67
C PRO A 48 -56.61 -1.14 -25.00
N PRO A 49 -55.71 -2.11 -25.34
CA PRO A 49 -54.77 -1.99 -26.45
C PRO A 49 -55.46 -2.11 -27.81
N ALA A 50 -55.13 -1.20 -28.70
CA ALA A 50 -55.40 -1.26 -30.11
C ALA A 50 -54.40 -2.22 -30.82
N GLY A 51 -54.85 -2.84 -31.89
CA GLY A 51 -54.30 -3.96 -32.64
C GLY A 51 -52.82 -3.91 -33.08
N PRO A 52 -52.34 -4.94 -33.80
CA PRO A 52 -50.90 -5.22 -34.00
C PRO A 52 -50.19 -4.11 -34.77
N PRO A 53 -48.94 -3.80 -34.37
CA PRO A 53 -48.20 -2.69 -34.98
C PRO A 53 -47.74 -3.02 -36.39
N THR A 54 -48.02 -2.09 -37.29
CA THR A 54 -47.41 -1.97 -38.60
C THR A 54 -45.89 -1.88 -38.44
N LYS A 55 -45.13 -2.65 -39.22
CA LYS A 55 -43.69 -2.56 -39.30
C LYS A 55 -43.27 -1.11 -39.62
N LEU A 56 -42.78 -0.40 -38.64
CA LEU A 56 -42.03 0.82 -38.86
C LEU A 56 -40.59 0.45 -39.17
N GLU A 57 -40.13 0.83 -40.35
CA GLU A 57 -38.71 0.79 -40.69
C GLU A 57 -37.95 1.69 -39.67
N PRO A 58 -36.80 1.24 -39.13
CA PRO A 58 -36.00 2.10 -38.25
C PRO A 58 -35.54 3.33 -39.04
N PRO A 59 -35.54 4.52 -38.42
CA PRO A 59 -35.00 5.73 -39.03
C PRO A 59 -33.53 5.51 -39.38
N PRO A 60 -33.02 6.07 -40.48
CA PRO A 60 -31.62 5.95 -40.83
C PRO A 60 -30.76 6.52 -39.69
N PHE A 61 -29.79 5.73 -39.24
CA PHE A 61 -28.80 6.19 -38.32
C PHE A 61 -28.14 7.47 -38.83
N PRO A 62 -27.95 8.52 -38.02
CA PRO A 62 -27.22 9.68 -38.49
C PRO A 62 -25.78 9.26 -38.77
N THR A 63 -25.49 9.08 -40.05
CA THR A 63 -24.15 8.95 -40.56
C THR A 63 -23.46 10.31 -40.43
N GLY A 64 -22.51 10.43 -39.51
CA GLY A 64 -21.63 11.59 -39.44
C GLY A 64 -21.40 12.16 -38.06
N ALA A 65 -20.81 11.37 -37.15
CA ALA A 65 -19.88 12.02 -36.23
C ALA A 65 -18.73 12.59 -37.09
N PRO A 66 -18.32 13.89 -36.94
CA PRO A 66 -17.23 14.43 -37.73
C PRO A 66 -16.01 13.56 -37.51
N ALA A 67 -15.45 12.99 -38.56
CA ALA A 67 -14.19 12.27 -38.52
C ALA A 67 -13.16 13.23 -37.96
N VAL A 68 -12.75 13.01 -36.71
CA VAL A 68 -11.60 13.71 -36.14
C VAL A 68 -10.42 13.33 -37.02
N THR A 69 -9.89 14.29 -37.77
CA THR A 69 -8.73 14.03 -38.62
C THR A 69 -7.60 13.53 -37.72
N ARG A 70 -6.82 12.55 -38.20
CA ARG A 70 -5.68 11.96 -37.46
C ARG A 70 -4.76 13.02 -36.89
N GLU A 71 -4.54 14.10 -37.61
CA GLU A 71 -3.77 15.27 -37.21
C GLU A 71 -4.34 15.97 -35.96
N LYS A 72 -5.66 16.22 -35.90
CA LYS A 72 -6.31 16.81 -34.71
C LYS A 72 -6.27 15.87 -33.48
N ALA A 73 -6.31 14.56 -33.70
CA ALA A 73 -6.16 13.59 -32.61
C ALA A 73 -4.72 13.56 -32.06
N ASP A 74 -3.73 13.66 -32.94
CA ASP A 74 -2.31 13.73 -32.56
C ASP A 74 -1.98 15.04 -31.83
N ASP A 75 -2.55 16.17 -32.26
CA ASP A 75 -2.43 17.46 -31.58
C ASP A 75 -3.05 17.43 -30.18
N ALA A 76 -4.26 16.87 -30.04
CA ALA A 76 -4.93 16.72 -28.75
C ALA A 76 -4.16 15.82 -27.80
N ARG A 77 -3.60 14.70 -28.29
CA ARG A 77 -2.76 13.80 -27.52
C ARG A 77 -1.50 14.50 -27.01
N THR A 78 -0.82 15.24 -27.90
CA THR A 78 0.41 16.00 -27.54
C THR A 78 0.11 17.07 -26.52
N ALA A 79 -1.02 17.79 -26.66
CA ALA A 79 -1.46 18.79 -25.69
C ALA A 79 -1.75 18.18 -24.31
N ASN A 80 -2.43 17.02 -24.26
CA ASN A 80 -2.70 16.30 -23.02
C ASN A 80 -1.40 15.84 -22.33
N ARG A 81 -0.47 15.23 -23.08
CA ARG A 81 0.84 14.83 -22.57
C ARG A 81 1.64 16.00 -22.02
N ARG A 82 1.63 17.14 -22.69
CA ARG A 82 2.26 18.37 -22.21
C ARG A 82 1.64 18.84 -20.90
N ALA A 83 0.31 18.85 -20.79
CA ALA A 83 -0.38 19.24 -19.56
C ALA A 83 -0.03 18.31 -18.39
N ILE A 84 0.06 16.99 -18.62
CA ILE A 84 0.47 16.01 -17.60
C ILE A 84 1.93 16.26 -17.18
N PHE A 85 2.83 16.42 -18.15
CA PHE A 85 4.26 16.66 -17.91
C PHE A 85 4.49 17.93 -17.11
N ASP A 86 3.87 19.04 -17.52
CA ASP A 86 3.96 20.34 -16.85
C ASP A 86 3.41 20.29 -15.42
N ALA A 87 2.27 19.63 -15.23
CA ALA A 87 1.68 19.46 -13.90
C ALA A 87 2.59 18.64 -12.98
N ALA A 88 3.12 17.51 -13.44
CA ALA A 88 4.05 16.68 -12.67
C ALA A 88 5.34 17.43 -12.32
N TRP A 89 5.97 18.09 -13.29
CA TRP A 89 7.18 18.86 -13.10
C TRP A 89 6.98 20.01 -12.11
N THR A 90 5.89 20.78 -12.26
CA THR A 90 5.53 21.91 -11.40
C THR A 90 5.26 21.46 -9.97
N LEU A 91 4.53 20.34 -9.81
CA LEU A 91 4.19 19.79 -8.50
C LEU A 91 5.45 19.43 -7.70
N VAL A 92 6.42 18.78 -8.34
CA VAL A 92 7.71 18.46 -7.69
C VAL A 92 8.44 19.74 -7.31
N ARG A 93 8.61 20.67 -8.26
CA ARG A 93 9.30 21.95 -8.03
C ARG A 93 8.71 22.70 -6.82
N ASP A 94 7.39 22.76 -6.69
CA ASP A 94 6.71 23.65 -5.77
C ASP A 94 6.34 22.96 -4.42
N LYS A 95 6.16 21.65 -4.42
CA LYS A 95 5.61 20.92 -3.28
C LYS A 95 6.56 19.90 -2.64
N HIS A 96 7.66 19.54 -3.29
CA HIS A 96 8.65 18.66 -2.70
C HIS A 96 9.21 19.26 -1.40
N TYR A 97 9.45 18.41 -0.38
CA TYR A 97 9.90 18.89 0.94
C TYR A 97 11.27 19.57 0.90
N ASP A 98 12.19 19.03 0.11
CA ASP A 98 13.50 19.64 -0.11
C ASP A 98 13.43 20.64 -1.25
N LYS A 99 13.62 21.92 -0.94
CA LYS A 99 13.63 23.03 -1.92
C LYS A 99 14.75 22.89 -2.96
N ASN A 100 15.83 22.19 -2.58
CA ASN A 100 16.99 21.96 -3.45
C ASN A 100 16.92 20.65 -4.23
N LEU A 101 15.85 19.83 -4.03
CA LEU A 101 15.61 18.57 -4.72
C LEU A 101 16.82 17.61 -4.69
N GLY A 102 17.50 17.52 -3.53
CA GLY A 102 18.72 16.72 -3.39
C GLY A 102 19.89 17.17 -4.25
N GLY A 103 19.87 18.41 -4.75
CA GLY A 103 20.89 18.97 -5.65
C GLY A 103 20.63 18.68 -7.13
N VAL A 104 19.50 18.05 -7.48
CA VAL A 104 19.12 17.80 -8.88
C VAL A 104 18.74 19.09 -9.59
N ASN A 105 19.38 19.37 -10.73
CA ASN A 105 18.99 20.49 -11.59
C ASN A 105 17.70 20.17 -12.32
N TRP A 106 16.57 20.53 -11.69
CA TRP A 106 15.23 20.15 -12.14
C TRP A 106 14.84 20.81 -13.47
N ASN A 107 15.35 22.02 -13.75
CA ASN A 107 15.18 22.68 -15.05
C ASN A 107 15.95 21.94 -16.17
N ALA A 108 17.16 21.50 -15.90
CA ALA A 108 17.94 20.70 -16.84
C ALA A 108 17.31 19.32 -17.07
N ALA A 109 16.72 18.71 -16.02
CA ALA A 109 15.95 17.48 -16.17
C ALA A 109 14.75 17.70 -17.11
N ARG A 110 13.96 18.77 -16.91
CA ARG A 110 12.88 19.13 -17.81
C ARG A 110 13.36 19.22 -19.28
N ALA A 111 14.41 20.00 -19.51
CA ALA A 111 14.93 20.23 -20.86
C ALA A 111 15.35 18.92 -21.56
N ARG A 112 15.84 17.94 -20.81
CA ARG A 112 16.22 16.62 -21.36
C ARG A 112 15.03 15.73 -21.67
N TYR A 113 14.05 15.67 -20.77
CA TYR A 113 12.99 14.66 -20.81
C TYR A 113 11.71 15.11 -21.50
N GLU A 114 11.37 16.42 -21.48
CA GLU A 114 10.14 16.92 -22.11
C GLU A 114 10.06 16.57 -23.60
N PRO A 115 11.07 16.85 -24.46
CA PRO A 115 10.98 16.49 -25.88
C PRO A 115 10.87 14.98 -26.09
N LEU A 116 11.55 14.16 -25.28
CA LEU A 116 11.49 12.70 -25.36
C LEU A 116 10.10 12.16 -24.97
N ALA A 117 9.53 12.71 -23.91
CA ALA A 117 8.20 12.33 -23.44
C ALA A 117 7.12 12.69 -24.47
N LEU A 118 7.15 13.91 -25.01
CA LEU A 118 6.14 14.34 -25.99
C LEU A 118 6.23 13.58 -27.31
N ALA A 119 7.45 13.17 -27.72
CA ALA A 119 7.68 12.37 -28.92
C ALA A 119 7.48 10.85 -28.71
N ALA A 120 7.13 10.42 -27.50
CA ALA A 120 7.01 9.00 -27.19
C ALA A 120 5.94 8.32 -28.08
N PRO A 121 6.21 7.14 -28.65
CA PRO A 121 5.28 6.50 -29.59
C PRO A 121 3.99 6.01 -28.93
N THR A 122 4.04 5.58 -27.65
CA THR A 122 2.90 5.06 -26.90
C THR A 122 2.69 5.82 -25.58
N GLU A 123 1.51 5.66 -24.96
CA GLU A 123 1.25 6.22 -23.62
C GLU A 123 2.18 5.56 -22.58
N SER A 124 2.38 4.24 -22.66
CA SER A 124 3.30 3.52 -21.77
C SER A 124 4.73 4.10 -21.85
N SER A 125 5.25 4.37 -23.06
CA SER A 125 6.57 5.00 -23.23
C SER A 125 6.61 6.45 -22.76
N PHE A 126 5.50 7.22 -22.87
CA PHE A 126 5.38 8.55 -22.31
C PHE A 126 5.51 8.52 -20.78
N TYR A 127 4.71 7.70 -20.09
CA TYR A 127 4.78 7.58 -18.62
C TYR A 127 6.12 7.03 -18.15
N ARG A 128 6.72 6.10 -18.88
CA ARG A 128 8.08 5.59 -18.59
C ARG A 128 9.10 6.72 -18.63
N THR A 129 9.10 7.55 -19.67
CA THR A 129 10.02 8.69 -19.82
C THR A 129 9.80 9.73 -18.72
N LEU A 130 8.55 10.03 -18.38
CA LEU A 130 8.21 10.94 -17.29
C LEU A 130 8.71 10.39 -15.94
N ASN A 131 8.52 9.10 -15.68
CA ASN A 131 9.02 8.45 -14.46
C ASN A 131 10.55 8.35 -14.42
N GLN A 132 11.25 8.27 -15.57
CA GLN A 132 12.71 8.38 -15.61
C GLN A 132 13.19 9.78 -15.18
N MET A 133 12.49 10.84 -15.58
CA MET A 133 12.80 12.21 -15.10
C MET A 133 12.62 12.30 -13.59
N ILE A 134 11.49 11.81 -13.07
CA ILE A 134 11.18 11.81 -11.63
C ILE A 134 12.19 10.96 -10.87
N GLY A 135 12.61 9.84 -11.44
CA GLY A 135 13.61 8.92 -10.89
C GLY A 135 14.99 9.52 -10.68
N GLU A 136 15.33 10.65 -11.32
CA GLU A 136 16.59 11.35 -11.04
C GLU A 136 16.71 11.87 -9.60
N LEU A 137 15.57 12.05 -8.91
CA LEU A 137 15.54 12.39 -7.49
C LEU A 137 16.04 11.25 -6.58
N GLY A 138 16.06 10.01 -7.08
CA GLY A 138 16.55 8.84 -6.35
C GLY A 138 15.75 8.48 -5.08
N GLN A 139 14.50 8.91 -4.99
CA GLN A 139 13.63 8.78 -3.81
C GLN A 139 12.51 7.78 -4.05
N SER A 140 12.06 7.14 -2.98
CA SER A 140 10.84 6.33 -2.99
C SER A 140 9.58 7.19 -3.12
N HIS A 141 8.42 6.58 -3.36
CA HIS A 141 7.12 7.27 -3.40
C HIS A 141 7.02 8.42 -4.42
N MET A 142 7.80 8.35 -5.50
CA MET A 142 7.83 9.34 -6.58
C MET A 142 7.49 8.64 -7.89
N MET A 143 6.23 8.77 -8.36
CA MET A 143 5.81 8.12 -9.61
C MET A 143 4.55 8.75 -10.20
N VAL A 144 4.41 8.69 -11.52
CA VAL A 144 3.19 9.01 -12.26
C VAL A 144 2.65 7.74 -12.91
N THR A 145 1.35 7.52 -12.78
CA THR A 145 0.64 6.37 -13.36
C THR A 145 -0.44 6.90 -14.29
N GLY A 146 -0.54 6.36 -15.49
CA GLY A 146 -1.59 6.70 -16.45
C GLY A 146 -2.95 6.11 -16.07
N PRO A 147 -4.04 6.62 -16.67
CA PRO A 147 -5.36 6.01 -16.52
C PRO A 147 -5.32 4.58 -17.10
N GLY A 148 -5.88 3.60 -16.38
CA GLY A 148 -5.93 2.21 -16.83
C GLY A 148 -4.63 1.41 -16.67
N ALA A 149 -3.60 1.96 -16.04
CA ALA A 149 -2.30 1.28 -15.88
C ALA A 149 -2.32 -0.04 -15.06
N GLY A 150 -3.49 -0.51 -14.65
CA GLY A 150 -3.70 -1.87 -14.11
C GLY A 150 -3.98 -2.91 -15.18
N ASP A 151 -4.34 -2.48 -16.40
CA ASP A 151 -4.84 -3.34 -17.48
C ASP A 151 -3.88 -3.43 -18.69
N GLU A 152 -2.77 -2.68 -18.69
CA GLU A 152 -1.81 -2.73 -19.80
C GLU A 152 -0.97 -4.01 -19.72
N GLU A 153 -1.37 -5.00 -20.47
CA GLU A 153 -0.48 -6.03 -21.01
C GLU A 153 0.61 -5.29 -21.82
N ASP A 154 1.90 -5.55 -21.52
CA ASP A 154 3.03 -5.05 -22.31
C ASP A 154 2.80 -5.29 -23.80
N GLU A 155 2.50 -4.23 -24.57
CA GLU A 155 2.26 -4.26 -26.02
C GLU A 155 3.54 -4.55 -26.85
N ASP A 156 4.61 -5.06 -26.25
CA ASP A 156 5.86 -5.39 -26.96
C ASP A 156 5.85 -6.77 -27.66
N LEU A 157 4.68 -7.39 -27.83
CA LEU A 157 4.57 -8.58 -28.67
C LEU A 157 3.67 -8.30 -29.88
N ALA A 158 4.26 -8.43 -31.08
CA ALA A 158 3.52 -8.48 -32.35
C ALA A 158 2.32 -9.45 -32.26
N PRO A 159 1.20 -9.17 -32.93
CA PRO A 159 0.02 -10.00 -32.85
C PRO A 159 0.36 -11.42 -33.31
N SER A 160 0.32 -12.36 -32.37
CA SER A 160 0.29 -13.77 -32.73
C SER A 160 -1.04 -14.02 -33.44
N THR A 161 -0.96 -14.40 -34.72
CA THR A 161 -2.08 -14.85 -35.51
C THR A 161 -2.53 -16.25 -35.06
N ASP A 162 -3.10 -16.33 -33.86
CA ASP A 162 -3.73 -17.56 -33.39
C ASP A 162 -5.22 -17.28 -33.15
N GLU A 163 -6.03 -17.67 -34.14
CA GLU A 163 -7.48 -17.51 -34.16
C GLU A 163 -8.26 -18.31 -33.10
N SER A 164 -7.57 -18.98 -32.16
CA SER A 164 -8.19 -19.76 -31.09
C SER A 164 -8.57 -18.94 -29.84
N ALA A 165 -8.24 -17.63 -29.77
CA ALA A 165 -8.60 -16.75 -28.65
C ALA A 165 -10.01 -16.13 -28.75
N ALA A 166 -10.80 -16.53 -29.74
CA ALA A 166 -12.15 -16.01 -29.93
C ALA A 166 -13.13 -16.71 -28.99
N LYS A 167 -13.75 -15.89 -28.13
CA LYS A 167 -14.89 -16.14 -27.22
C LYS A 167 -14.55 -16.46 -25.77
N GLN A 168 -13.94 -15.48 -25.09
CA GLN A 168 -14.28 -15.31 -23.68
C GLN A 168 -15.63 -14.54 -23.61
N PRO A 169 -16.61 -15.01 -22.79
CA PRO A 169 -17.84 -14.27 -22.60
C PRO A 169 -17.51 -12.91 -21.97
N ALA A 170 -18.13 -11.84 -22.48
CA ALA A 170 -18.03 -10.50 -21.94
C ALA A 170 -18.33 -10.54 -20.43
N VAL A 171 -17.28 -10.45 -19.59
CA VAL A 171 -17.41 -10.48 -18.14
C VAL A 171 -17.90 -9.11 -17.70
N LYS A 172 -19.00 -9.11 -16.93
CA LYS A 172 -19.63 -7.90 -16.39
C LYS A 172 -18.60 -7.05 -15.64
N ALA A 173 -18.58 -5.76 -15.92
CA ALA A 173 -17.68 -4.72 -15.38
C ALA A 173 -17.82 -4.44 -13.86
N ALA A 174 -18.02 -5.46 -13.02
CA ALA A 174 -18.17 -5.35 -11.56
C ALA A 174 -17.39 -6.42 -10.78
N ALA A 175 -16.54 -7.23 -11.42
CA ALA A 175 -15.74 -8.21 -10.70
C ALA A 175 -14.53 -7.50 -10.05
N GLY A 176 -14.42 -7.59 -8.71
CA GLY A 176 -13.29 -7.04 -7.96
C GLY A 176 -11.93 -7.64 -8.35
N ILE A 177 -10.86 -7.13 -7.78
CA ILE A 177 -9.50 -7.66 -7.98
C ILE A 177 -9.37 -8.99 -7.24
N GLY A 178 -9.11 -10.07 -7.96
CA GLY A 178 -8.90 -11.41 -7.42
C GLY A 178 -7.43 -11.78 -7.26
N ASP A 179 -7.16 -12.76 -6.39
CA ASP A 179 -5.83 -13.27 -6.05
C ASP A 179 -5.86 -14.81 -5.97
N PRO A 180 -4.94 -15.54 -6.61
CA PRO A 180 -4.89 -16.99 -6.50
C PRO A 180 -4.41 -17.52 -5.12
N GLY A 181 -3.97 -16.63 -4.23
CA GLY A 181 -3.67 -16.94 -2.83
C GLY A 181 -2.27 -17.47 -2.59
N LEU A 182 -1.26 -16.95 -3.27
CA LEU A 182 0.14 -17.29 -2.99
C LEU A 182 1.01 -16.05 -2.84
N THR A 183 2.05 -16.17 -2.01
CA THR A 183 3.07 -15.14 -1.82
C THR A 183 4.38 -15.63 -2.41
N VAL A 184 4.97 -14.81 -3.30
CA VAL A 184 6.27 -15.07 -3.90
C VAL A 184 7.27 -14.06 -3.36
N ARG A 185 8.42 -14.56 -2.86
CA ARG A 185 9.56 -13.76 -2.39
C ARG A 185 10.85 -14.31 -2.98
N VAL A 186 11.93 -13.55 -2.90
CA VAL A 186 13.26 -14.04 -3.31
C VAL A 186 13.92 -14.72 -2.12
N ILE A 187 14.08 -16.02 -2.23
CA ILE A 187 14.80 -16.88 -1.26
C ILE A 187 16.00 -17.51 -2.00
N GLU A 188 17.19 -17.36 -1.45
CA GLU A 188 18.42 -17.87 -2.06
C GLU A 188 18.56 -17.43 -3.53
N ASN A 189 18.29 -16.15 -3.81
CA ASN A 189 18.32 -15.51 -5.12
C ASN A 189 17.33 -16.09 -6.17
N ARG A 190 16.27 -16.78 -5.73
CA ARG A 190 15.27 -17.36 -6.62
C ARG A 190 13.85 -16.94 -6.19
N PRO A 191 12.98 -16.54 -7.14
CA PRO A 191 11.56 -16.32 -6.84
C PRO A 191 10.95 -17.61 -6.30
N THR A 192 10.51 -17.60 -5.04
CA THR A 192 10.09 -18.79 -4.31
C THR A 192 8.74 -18.54 -3.66
N ILE A 193 7.84 -19.52 -3.72
CA ILE A 193 6.58 -19.50 -2.97
C ILE A 193 6.92 -19.60 -1.48
N THR A 194 6.58 -18.58 -0.70
CA THR A 194 6.83 -18.56 0.75
C THR A 194 5.56 -18.80 1.56
N ALA A 195 4.39 -18.53 0.99
CA ALA A 195 3.11 -18.84 1.63
C ALA A 195 2.04 -19.20 0.60
N VAL A 196 1.15 -20.10 0.98
CA VAL A 196 -0.06 -20.46 0.24
C VAL A 196 -1.25 -20.28 1.15
N LYS A 197 -2.25 -19.51 0.73
CA LYS A 197 -3.43 -19.18 1.52
C LYS A 197 -4.38 -20.38 1.59
N PRO A 198 -4.80 -20.81 2.78
CA PRO A 198 -5.76 -21.91 2.91
C PRO A 198 -7.08 -21.65 2.16
N GLY A 199 -7.58 -22.67 1.46
CA GLY A 199 -8.78 -22.60 0.63
C GLY A 199 -8.63 -21.81 -0.66
N SER A 200 -7.40 -21.43 -1.05
CA SER A 200 -7.11 -20.68 -2.27
C SER A 200 -6.98 -21.59 -3.51
N SER A 201 -7.03 -20.97 -4.71
CA SER A 201 -6.74 -21.67 -5.95
C SER A 201 -5.34 -22.31 -5.94
N ALA A 202 -4.35 -21.62 -5.38
CA ALA A 202 -2.99 -22.14 -5.27
C ALA A 202 -2.92 -23.43 -4.41
N GLU A 203 -3.62 -23.45 -3.29
CA GLU A 203 -3.68 -24.66 -2.44
C GLU A 203 -4.39 -25.81 -3.15
N ARG A 204 -5.54 -25.54 -3.80
CA ARG A 204 -6.30 -26.55 -4.56
C ARG A 204 -5.48 -27.17 -5.70
N GLN A 205 -4.50 -26.44 -6.25
CA GLN A 205 -3.58 -26.92 -7.28
C GLN A 205 -2.32 -27.58 -6.68
N GLY A 206 -2.23 -27.75 -5.37
CA GLY A 206 -1.13 -28.46 -4.72
C GLY A 206 0.17 -27.67 -4.63
N LEU A 207 0.15 -26.36 -4.85
CA LEU A 207 1.33 -25.51 -4.67
C LEU A 207 1.74 -25.48 -3.19
N GLN A 208 3.04 -25.43 -2.94
CA GLN A 208 3.61 -25.49 -1.60
C GLN A 208 4.73 -24.47 -1.41
N PRO A 209 4.97 -24.01 -0.18
CA PRO A 209 6.16 -23.25 0.16
C PRO A 209 7.43 -24.01 -0.25
N GLY A 210 8.42 -23.27 -0.75
CA GLY A 210 9.66 -23.83 -1.28
C GLY A 210 9.65 -24.13 -2.78
N PHE A 211 8.51 -24.10 -3.46
CA PHE A 211 8.46 -24.18 -4.93
C PHE A 211 9.02 -22.91 -5.54
N ILE A 212 9.82 -23.03 -6.59
CA ILE A 212 10.45 -21.92 -7.28
C ILE A 212 9.57 -21.49 -8.45
N VAL A 213 9.20 -20.24 -8.51
CA VAL A 213 8.40 -19.67 -9.60
C VAL A 213 9.34 -19.28 -10.74
N THR A 214 9.11 -19.80 -11.92
CA THR A 214 9.89 -19.49 -13.13
C THR A 214 9.16 -18.51 -14.04
N GLN A 215 7.84 -18.66 -14.19
CA GLN A 215 7.02 -17.78 -15.02
C GLN A 215 5.63 -17.57 -14.41
N ILE A 216 5.07 -16.39 -14.62
CA ILE A 216 3.66 -16.06 -14.34
C ILE A 216 3.07 -15.41 -15.60
N GLY A 217 1.97 -15.96 -16.12
CA GLY A 217 1.35 -15.50 -17.36
C GLY A 217 2.28 -15.61 -18.57
N GLY A 218 3.12 -16.65 -18.62
CA GLY A 218 4.09 -16.87 -19.70
C GLY A 218 5.36 -16.00 -19.63
N LYS A 219 5.45 -15.07 -18.69
CA LYS A 219 6.59 -14.13 -18.55
C LYS A 219 7.49 -14.51 -17.36
N GLU A 220 8.80 -14.46 -17.54
CA GLU A 220 9.79 -14.71 -16.47
C GLU A 220 9.71 -13.63 -15.37
N ILE A 221 9.97 -14.04 -14.13
CA ILE A 221 10.00 -13.15 -12.97
C ILE A 221 11.45 -12.73 -12.71
N ARG A 222 11.80 -11.52 -13.10
CA ARG A 222 13.11 -10.91 -12.85
C ARG A 222 12.92 -9.46 -12.43
N ALA A 223 13.75 -8.97 -11.52
CA ALA A 223 13.80 -7.54 -11.25
C ALA A 223 14.33 -6.82 -12.49
N SER A 224 13.58 -5.85 -12.97
CA SER A 224 14.08 -4.85 -13.92
C SER A 224 14.05 -3.49 -13.23
N SER A 225 15.02 -2.65 -13.52
CA SER A 225 15.04 -1.27 -13.06
C SER A 225 15.29 -0.36 -14.23
N ASP A 226 14.34 0.55 -14.46
CA ASP A 226 14.54 1.68 -15.39
C ASP A 226 15.44 2.77 -14.76
N SER A 227 15.85 2.58 -13.51
CA SER A 227 16.73 3.49 -12.79
C SER A 227 18.17 3.40 -13.29
N LYS A 228 18.82 4.55 -13.44
CA LYS A 228 20.24 4.65 -13.78
C LYS A 228 21.16 4.13 -12.64
N ARG A 229 20.65 3.98 -11.42
CA ARG A 229 21.41 3.42 -10.31
C ARG A 229 21.11 1.91 -10.13
N PRO A 230 22.09 1.10 -9.74
CA PRO A 230 21.86 -0.27 -9.35
C PRO A 230 20.88 -0.34 -8.17
N LEU A 231 19.97 -1.30 -8.20
CA LEU A 231 19.10 -1.59 -7.05
C LEU A 231 19.94 -2.17 -5.90
N ARG A 232 19.59 -1.80 -4.67
CA ARG A 232 20.10 -2.48 -3.49
C ARG A 232 19.50 -3.90 -3.43
N PRO A 233 20.17 -4.87 -2.79
CA PRO A 233 19.65 -6.24 -2.73
C PRO A 233 18.23 -6.35 -2.14
N VAL A 234 17.85 -5.48 -1.20
CA VAL A 234 16.49 -5.43 -0.65
C VAL A 234 15.49 -4.89 -1.67
N GLU A 235 15.88 -3.91 -2.48
CA GLU A 235 15.04 -3.35 -3.55
C GLU A 235 14.82 -4.36 -4.69
N GLU A 236 15.85 -5.12 -5.05
CA GLU A 236 15.71 -6.21 -6.03
C GLU A 236 14.72 -7.27 -5.56
N ARG A 237 14.84 -7.71 -4.30
CA ARG A 237 13.89 -8.66 -3.71
C ARG A 237 12.47 -8.11 -3.69
N PHE A 238 12.31 -6.86 -3.29
CA PHE A 238 11.02 -6.19 -3.31
C PHE A 238 10.44 -6.04 -4.72
N ALA A 239 11.27 -5.67 -5.71
CA ALA A 239 10.84 -5.54 -7.11
C ALA A 239 10.32 -6.87 -7.67
N VAL A 240 11.02 -7.99 -7.41
CA VAL A 240 10.56 -9.34 -7.79
C VAL A 240 9.24 -9.68 -7.09
N ARG A 241 9.13 -9.44 -5.80
CA ARG A 241 7.89 -9.67 -5.02
C ARG A 241 6.73 -8.87 -5.60
N ARG A 242 6.93 -7.57 -5.85
CA ARG A 242 5.92 -6.68 -6.43
C ARG A 242 5.51 -7.14 -7.83
N LEU A 243 6.47 -7.47 -8.69
CA LEU A 243 6.20 -7.97 -10.03
C LEU A 243 5.40 -9.28 -10.02
N ALA A 244 5.77 -10.22 -9.14
CA ALA A 244 5.02 -11.45 -8.97
C ALA A 244 3.58 -11.17 -8.54
N GLN A 245 3.38 -10.29 -7.54
CA GLN A 245 2.06 -9.91 -7.07
C GLN A 245 1.22 -9.23 -8.17
N GLN A 246 1.80 -8.30 -8.93
CA GLN A 246 1.12 -7.64 -10.05
C GLN A 246 0.63 -8.61 -11.12
N ARG A 247 1.40 -9.66 -11.42
CA ARG A 247 1.00 -10.67 -12.41
C ARG A 247 0.03 -11.72 -11.88
N LEU A 248 0.06 -11.97 -10.58
CA LEU A 248 -0.85 -12.92 -9.92
C LEU A 248 -2.24 -12.33 -9.76
N VAL A 249 -2.34 -11.08 -9.31
CA VAL A 249 -3.63 -10.40 -9.15
C VAL A 249 -4.22 -9.99 -10.51
N GLY A 250 -5.53 -9.82 -10.55
CA GLY A 250 -6.24 -9.37 -11.75
C GLY A 250 -7.73 -9.50 -11.53
N GLN A 251 -8.52 -9.49 -12.60
CA GLN A 251 -9.96 -9.61 -12.50
C GLN A 251 -10.35 -10.92 -11.78
N ALA A 252 -11.20 -10.83 -10.77
CA ALA A 252 -11.71 -11.99 -10.04
C ALA A 252 -12.41 -12.98 -11.00
N GLY A 253 -12.16 -14.28 -10.81
CA GLY A 253 -12.63 -15.35 -11.69
C GLY A 253 -11.77 -15.58 -12.95
N SER A 254 -10.89 -14.65 -13.32
CA SER A 254 -9.95 -14.86 -14.43
C SER A 254 -8.85 -15.86 -14.04
N ARG A 255 -8.09 -16.32 -15.05
CA ARG A 255 -7.06 -17.34 -14.86
C ARG A 255 -5.68 -16.81 -15.18
N VAL A 256 -4.66 -17.38 -14.53
CA VAL A 256 -3.25 -17.11 -14.80
C VAL A 256 -2.44 -18.41 -14.76
N THR A 257 -1.57 -18.60 -15.73
CA THR A 257 -0.66 -19.76 -15.76
C THR A 257 0.54 -19.50 -14.88
N LEU A 258 0.92 -20.48 -14.06
CA LEU A 258 2.13 -20.46 -13.24
C LEU A 258 3.03 -21.62 -13.66
N ARG A 259 4.29 -21.34 -14.03
CA ARG A 259 5.34 -22.34 -14.17
C ARG A 259 6.26 -22.31 -12.97
N TYR A 260 6.62 -23.49 -12.50
CA TYR A 260 7.40 -23.62 -11.27
C TYR A 260 8.35 -24.84 -11.31
N LEU A 261 9.27 -24.88 -10.36
CA LEU A 261 10.00 -26.09 -9.97
C LEU A 261 9.51 -26.52 -8.60
N ASP A 262 9.14 -27.78 -8.45
CA ASP A 262 8.69 -28.35 -7.18
C ASP A 262 9.83 -28.45 -6.15
N ASN A 263 9.56 -29.07 -4.99
CA ASN A 263 10.56 -29.26 -3.96
C ASN A 263 11.68 -30.23 -4.35
N ASN A 264 11.57 -30.94 -5.46
CA ASN A 264 12.58 -31.83 -6.04
C ASN A 264 13.19 -31.26 -7.33
N ASP A 265 12.98 -29.95 -7.59
CA ASP A 265 13.40 -29.23 -8.79
C ASP A 265 12.83 -29.79 -10.10
N ARG A 266 11.67 -30.48 -10.05
CA ARG A 266 10.96 -30.96 -11.23
C ARG A 266 10.07 -29.84 -11.76
N PRO A 267 10.08 -29.59 -13.08
CA PRO A 267 9.22 -28.57 -13.67
C PRO A 267 7.74 -28.97 -13.60
N GLY A 268 6.89 -27.98 -13.33
CA GLY A 268 5.45 -28.10 -13.34
C GLY A 268 4.80 -26.83 -13.88
N GLU A 269 3.56 -26.99 -14.33
CA GLU A 269 2.70 -25.89 -14.79
C GLU A 269 1.29 -26.10 -14.26
N VAL A 270 0.68 -25.03 -13.78
CA VAL A 270 -0.72 -25.05 -13.31
C VAL A 270 -1.45 -23.80 -13.79
N MET A 271 -2.75 -23.94 -13.95
CA MET A 271 -3.67 -22.84 -14.22
C MET A 271 -4.35 -22.44 -12.90
N LEU A 272 -4.08 -21.23 -12.44
CA LEU A 272 -4.65 -20.67 -11.21
C LEU A 272 -5.86 -19.80 -11.54
N THR A 273 -6.90 -19.90 -10.75
CA THR A 273 -8.04 -18.97 -10.77
C THR A 273 -7.75 -17.86 -9.75
N ARG A 274 -8.02 -16.62 -10.14
CA ARG A 274 -7.99 -15.48 -9.21
C ARG A 274 -9.26 -15.48 -8.38
N ASP A 275 -9.15 -15.99 -7.16
CA ASP A 275 -10.27 -16.10 -6.23
C ASP A 275 -10.73 -14.69 -5.80
N GLU A 276 -12.02 -14.52 -5.55
CA GLU A 276 -12.57 -13.25 -5.06
C GLU A 276 -12.01 -12.91 -3.67
N PRO A 277 -11.79 -11.61 -3.37
CA PRO A 277 -11.40 -11.17 -2.04
C PRO A 277 -12.48 -11.56 -1.01
N LYS A 278 -12.05 -12.03 0.16
CA LYS A 278 -12.97 -12.37 1.27
C LYS A 278 -13.35 -11.15 2.12
N THR A 279 -12.67 -10.01 1.93
CA THR A 279 -12.91 -8.76 2.64
C THR A 279 -13.51 -7.73 1.72
N ASN A 280 -14.27 -6.79 2.29
CA ASN A 280 -14.82 -5.68 1.52
C ASN A 280 -13.70 -4.73 1.06
N ALA A 281 -13.85 -4.22 -0.16
CA ALA A 281 -12.96 -3.20 -0.67
C ALA A 281 -13.12 -1.88 0.09
N VAL A 282 -12.01 -1.22 0.36
CA VAL A 282 -11.96 0.14 0.92
C VAL A 282 -11.37 1.06 -0.14
N THR A 283 -12.05 2.18 -0.42
CA THR A 283 -11.55 3.20 -1.33
C THR A 283 -10.82 4.28 -0.54
N LEU A 284 -9.61 4.64 -0.97
CA LEU A 284 -8.81 5.70 -0.36
C LEU A 284 -8.30 6.66 -1.44
N GLY A 285 -8.96 7.82 -1.58
CA GLY A 285 -8.61 8.83 -2.58
C GLY A 285 -8.61 8.24 -3.99
N HIS A 286 -7.49 8.42 -4.70
CA HIS A 286 -7.31 7.95 -6.08
C HIS A 286 -6.62 6.57 -6.18
N LEU A 287 -6.43 5.88 -5.05
CA LEU A 287 -5.85 4.54 -5.07
C LEU A 287 -6.85 3.50 -5.58
N PRO A 288 -6.37 2.41 -6.20
CA PRO A 288 -7.20 1.25 -6.50
C PRO A 288 -7.89 0.71 -5.25
N PRO A 289 -9.00 -0.04 -5.37
CA PRO A 289 -9.66 -0.68 -4.24
C PRO A 289 -8.67 -1.48 -3.39
N LEU A 290 -8.67 -1.23 -2.08
CA LEU A 290 -7.81 -1.89 -1.11
C LEU A 290 -8.60 -2.95 -0.35
N TYR A 291 -7.99 -4.10 -0.10
CA TYR A 291 -8.62 -5.21 0.62
C TYR A 291 -7.88 -5.43 1.95
N PRO A 292 -8.30 -4.73 3.02
CA PRO A 292 -7.65 -4.85 4.32
C PRO A 292 -7.89 -6.23 4.94
N GLU A 293 -6.85 -6.79 5.54
CA GLU A 293 -6.89 -8.06 6.24
C GLU A 293 -6.15 -7.92 7.58
N VAL A 294 -6.79 -8.34 8.66
CA VAL A 294 -6.20 -8.44 10.00
C VAL A 294 -6.28 -9.89 10.44
N LYS A 295 -5.16 -10.48 10.83
CA LYS A 295 -5.09 -11.85 11.33
C LYS A 295 -4.69 -11.86 12.79
N ILE A 296 -5.35 -12.69 13.56
CA ILE A 296 -5.18 -12.84 15.00
C ILE A 296 -4.98 -14.31 15.30
N GLU A 297 -3.81 -14.64 15.81
CA GLU A 297 -3.47 -16.01 16.18
C GLU A 297 -3.00 -16.06 17.64
N GLN A 298 -3.06 -17.24 18.25
CA GLN A 298 -2.57 -17.48 19.60
C GLN A 298 -1.66 -18.71 19.58
N ILE A 299 -0.41 -18.54 19.98
CA ILE A 299 0.58 -19.61 20.11
C ILE A 299 0.93 -19.73 21.59
N HIS A 300 0.34 -20.70 22.29
CA HIS A 300 0.44 -20.83 23.74
C HIS A 300 0.01 -19.51 24.44
N ASP A 301 0.92 -18.87 25.15
CA ASP A 301 0.70 -17.60 25.85
C ASP A 301 1.19 -16.37 25.09
N VAL A 302 1.50 -16.52 23.78
CA VAL A 302 1.93 -15.45 22.90
C VAL A 302 0.85 -15.18 21.84
N GLY A 303 0.41 -13.92 21.75
CA GLY A 303 -0.48 -13.49 20.68
C GLY A 303 0.32 -13.08 19.44
N VAL A 304 -0.20 -13.40 18.25
CA VAL A 304 0.34 -12.95 16.98
C VAL A 304 -0.71 -12.10 16.27
N LEU A 305 -0.36 -10.88 15.97
CA LEU A 305 -1.20 -9.94 15.25
C LEU A 305 -0.50 -9.54 13.96
N SER A 306 -1.16 -9.70 12.82
CA SER A 306 -0.69 -9.18 11.54
C SER A 306 -1.80 -8.42 10.83
N PHE A 307 -1.42 -7.45 10.02
CA PHE A 307 -2.30 -6.73 9.12
C PHE A 307 -1.53 -6.28 7.88
N ASN A 308 -2.22 -6.24 6.75
CA ASN A 308 -1.57 -6.04 5.45
C ASN A 308 -1.44 -4.59 5.01
N ILE A 309 -2.09 -3.61 5.70
CA ILE A 309 -2.06 -2.20 5.32
C ILE A 309 -2.43 -1.30 6.49
N PHE A 310 -1.84 -0.11 6.56
CA PHE A 310 -2.18 0.93 7.53
C PHE A 310 -3.37 1.75 7.02
N LEU A 311 -4.58 1.42 7.50
CA LEU A 311 -5.81 2.17 7.26
C LEU A 311 -6.48 2.52 8.60
N LEU A 312 -6.74 3.82 8.82
CA LEU A 312 -7.38 4.31 10.05
C LEU A 312 -8.72 3.62 10.29
N GLN A 313 -9.49 3.38 9.23
CA GLN A 313 -10.73 2.60 9.28
C GLN A 313 -10.74 1.59 8.13
N PRO A 314 -11.11 0.32 8.35
CA PRO A 314 -11.52 -0.32 9.63
C PRO A 314 -10.36 -0.94 10.42
N VAL A 315 -9.13 -0.96 9.87
CA VAL A 315 -7.99 -1.77 10.38
C VAL A 315 -7.59 -1.38 11.81
N LEU A 316 -7.57 -0.08 12.13
CA LEU A 316 -7.21 0.37 13.48
C LEU A 316 -8.16 -0.17 14.56
N ASP A 317 -9.47 -0.22 14.26
CA ASP A 317 -10.45 -0.74 15.20
C ASP A 317 -10.28 -2.24 15.42
N ASP A 318 -9.94 -2.97 14.34
CA ASP A 318 -9.63 -4.40 14.44
C ASP A 318 -8.38 -4.64 15.30
N ILE A 319 -7.34 -3.83 15.13
CA ILE A 319 -6.13 -3.89 15.96
C ILE A 319 -6.46 -3.61 17.43
N LYS A 320 -7.23 -2.57 17.73
CA LYS A 320 -7.65 -2.24 19.10
C LYS A 320 -8.43 -3.39 19.72
N ARG A 321 -9.38 -3.97 18.99
CA ARG A 321 -10.14 -5.15 19.46
C ARG A 321 -9.23 -6.36 19.69
N ALA A 322 -8.29 -6.61 18.80
CA ALA A 322 -7.32 -7.70 18.93
C ALA A 322 -6.46 -7.56 20.20
N VAL A 323 -5.88 -6.37 20.43
CA VAL A 323 -5.06 -6.10 21.62
C VAL A 323 -5.88 -6.22 22.91
N ALA A 324 -7.09 -5.69 22.93
CA ALA A 324 -8.01 -5.88 24.07
C ALA A 324 -8.35 -7.36 24.31
N GLY A 325 -8.58 -8.12 23.24
CA GLY A 325 -8.82 -9.56 23.30
C GLY A 325 -7.61 -10.35 23.83
N PHE A 326 -6.39 -10.00 23.44
CA PHE A 326 -5.18 -10.62 23.98
C PHE A 326 -5.04 -10.36 25.49
N ARG A 327 -5.31 -9.13 25.95
CA ARG A 327 -5.29 -8.81 27.38
C ARG A 327 -6.33 -9.60 28.16
N ALA A 328 -7.56 -9.68 27.65
CA ALA A 328 -8.64 -10.45 28.30
C ALA A 328 -8.30 -11.94 28.44
N ARG A 329 -7.51 -12.49 27.52
CA ARG A 329 -7.01 -13.88 27.58
C ARG A 329 -5.72 -14.04 28.39
N HIS A 330 -5.27 -12.98 29.10
CA HIS A 330 -4.02 -12.97 29.86
C HIS A 330 -2.79 -13.36 29.01
N THR A 331 -2.80 -13.00 27.72
CA THR A 331 -1.65 -13.17 26.82
C THR A 331 -0.43 -12.46 27.40
N ARG A 332 0.70 -13.15 27.47
CA ARG A 332 1.87 -12.66 28.17
C ARG A 332 2.87 -11.92 27.29
N ALA A 333 2.84 -12.13 25.98
CA ALA A 333 3.67 -11.44 25.00
C ALA A 333 2.96 -11.30 23.67
N LEU A 334 3.35 -10.35 22.86
CA LEU A 334 2.80 -10.16 21.52
C LEU A 334 3.91 -10.16 20.45
N ILE A 335 3.56 -10.73 19.33
CA ILE A 335 4.28 -10.60 18.06
C ILE A 335 3.42 -9.74 17.12
N LEU A 336 3.95 -8.64 16.65
CA LEU A 336 3.36 -7.81 15.60
C LEU A 336 4.05 -8.15 14.29
N ASP A 337 3.38 -8.90 13.43
CA ASP A 337 3.93 -9.33 12.15
C ASP A 337 3.63 -8.27 11.06
N LEU A 338 4.65 -7.50 10.70
CA LEU A 338 4.62 -6.49 9.67
C LEU A 338 5.31 -6.94 8.37
N ARG A 339 5.65 -8.21 8.25
CA ARG A 339 6.21 -8.75 7.01
C ARG A 339 5.23 -8.56 5.86
N GLY A 340 5.71 -8.00 4.77
CA GLY A 340 4.90 -7.71 3.59
C GLY A 340 3.93 -6.55 3.73
N ASN A 341 3.92 -5.83 4.83
CA ASN A 341 3.08 -4.64 5.01
C ASN A 341 3.72 -3.41 4.34
N PRO A 342 3.16 -2.89 3.24
CA PRO A 342 3.75 -1.77 2.50
C PRO A 342 3.52 -0.40 3.17
N GLY A 343 2.93 -0.37 4.36
CA GLY A 343 2.53 0.87 5.02
C GLY A 343 1.10 1.28 4.71
N GLY A 344 0.90 2.53 4.36
CA GLY A 344 -0.40 3.16 4.10
C GLY A 344 -0.50 4.53 4.75
N GLN A 345 -1.58 4.82 5.47
CA GLN A 345 -1.77 6.11 6.14
C GLN A 345 -0.76 6.29 7.28
N GLY A 346 0.27 7.12 7.08
CA GLY A 346 1.35 7.34 8.04
C GLY A 346 0.88 7.78 9.44
N ALA A 347 -0.20 8.56 9.51
CA ALA A 347 -0.81 8.98 10.77
C ALA A 347 -1.27 7.80 11.65
N MET A 348 -1.56 6.63 11.04
CA MET A 348 -1.98 5.44 11.78
C MET A 348 -0.86 4.82 12.63
N ALA A 349 0.42 5.08 12.34
CA ALA A 349 1.52 4.60 13.16
C ALA A 349 1.40 5.04 14.62
N ILE A 350 0.89 6.26 14.87
CA ILE A 350 0.70 6.82 16.22
C ILE A 350 -0.34 6.01 17.03
N PRO A 351 -1.61 5.87 16.61
CA PRO A 351 -2.60 5.14 17.39
C PRO A 351 -2.33 3.63 17.46
N VAL A 352 -1.61 3.04 16.50
CA VAL A 352 -1.15 1.65 16.62
C VAL A 352 -0.07 1.54 17.71
N ALA A 353 0.92 2.43 17.74
CA ALA A 353 1.94 2.45 18.79
C ALA A 353 1.31 2.68 20.17
N ALA A 354 0.28 3.53 20.26
CA ALA A 354 -0.44 3.81 21.50
C ALA A 354 -1.04 2.55 22.17
N GLN A 355 -1.29 1.50 21.39
CA GLN A 355 -1.77 0.22 21.95
C GLN A 355 -0.69 -0.52 22.78
N PHE A 356 0.57 -0.10 22.67
CA PHE A 356 1.73 -0.80 23.25
C PHE A 356 2.54 0.06 24.24
N VAL A 357 2.22 1.33 24.43
CA VAL A 357 2.99 2.23 25.28
C VAL A 357 2.15 2.76 26.45
N ASP A 358 2.73 2.84 27.64
CA ASP A 358 2.11 3.34 28.87
C ASP A 358 2.56 4.78 29.23
N HIS A 359 3.47 5.34 28.45
CA HIS A 359 3.95 6.72 28.53
C HIS A 359 4.18 7.28 27.11
N PRO A 360 4.35 8.60 26.94
CA PRO A 360 4.63 9.19 25.64
C PRO A 360 5.93 8.66 25.03
N VAL A 361 5.85 8.16 23.79
CA VAL A 361 6.99 7.65 23.03
C VAL A 361 7.06 8.38 21.69
N THR A 362 8.21 8.94 21.38
CA THR A 362 8.50 9.53 20.07
C THR A 362 8.79 8.42 19.07
N LEU A 363 8.05 8.42 17.95
CA LEU A 363 8.27 7.48 16.85
C LEU A 363 9.24 8.03 15.80
N GLY A 364 9.39 9.35 15.73
CA GLY A 364 10.27 10.02 14.79
C GLY A 364 9.80 11.44 14.50
N THR A 365 10.44 12.05 13.51
CA THR A 365 10.19 13.42 13.10
C THR A 365 10.00 13.50 11.59
N LEU A 366 8.95 14.20 11.16
CA LEU A 366 8.67 14.54 9.78
C LEU A 366 9.18 15.96 9.49
N GLN A 367 10.07 16.09 8.52
CA GLN A 367 10.54 17.38 8.02
C GLN A 367 9.79 17.71 6.73
N PHE A 368 8.80 18.58 6.82
CA PHE A 368 8.11 19.16 5.66
C PHE A 368 8.92 20.33 5.07
N ARG A 369 8.46 20.86 3.94
CA ARG A 369 9.12 21.97 3.25
C ARG A 369 9.37 23.19 4.16
N ASP A 370 8.41 23.53 5.02
CA ASP A 370 8.42 24.78 5.79
C ASP A 370 8.25 24.57 7.31
N PHE A 371 8.00 23.33 7.75
CA PHE A 371 7.82 23.02 9.18
C PHE A 371 8.24 21.59 9.50
N THR A 372 8.38 21.32 10.79
CA THR A 372 8.71 19.99 11.31
C THR A 372 7.58 19.51 12.22
N ASN A 373 7.24 18.22 12.14
CA ASN A 373 6.26 17.58 13.02
C ASN A 373 6.86 16.35 13.69
N THR A 374 6.75 16.27 15.02
CA THR A 374 7.20 15.10 15.78
C THR A 374 6.04 14.13 16.01
N LEU A 375 6.24 12.89 15.61
CA LEU A 375 5.27 11.81 15.80
C LEU A 375 5.41 11.25 17.21
N VAL A 376 4.44 11.52 18.08
CA VAL A 376 4.46 11.05 19.48
C VAL A 376 3.24 10.18 19.74
N ALA A 377 3.49 8.90 20.01
CA ALA A 377 2.46 7.99 20.52
C ALA A 377 2.27 8.23 22.02
N ARG A 378 1.03 8.37 22.45
CA ARG A 378 0.63 8.52 23.85
C ARG A 378 -0.38 7.45 24.21
N PRO A 379 -0.41 6.99 25.47
CA PRO A 379 -1.50 6.15 25.97
C PRO A 379 -2.85 6.80 25.63
N GLU A 380 -3.76 6.02 25.09
CA GLU A 380 -5.10 6.50 24.74
C GLU A 380 -5.97 6.54 26.00
N LEU A 381 -6.65 7.66 26.23
CA LEU A 381 -7.51 7.83 27.41
C LEU A 381 -8.62 6.78 27.42
N GLY A 382 -8.79 6.10 28.55
CA GLY A 382 -9.79 5.03 28.68
C GLY A 382 -9.37 3.68 28.06
N ASN A 383 -8.20 3.59 27.42
CA ASN A 383 -7.65 2.33 26.93
C ASN A 383 -6.42 1.90 27.78
N THR A 384 -6.33 0.63 28.09
CA THR A 384 -5.14 0.06 28.75
C THR A 384 -4.23 -0.53 27.68
N PRO A 385 -2.99 -0.04 27.53
CA PRO A 385 -2.07 -0.60 26.54
C PRO A 385 -1.58 -2.00 26.95
N PHE A 386 -1.08 -2.74 25.96
CA PHE A 386 -0.36 -3.97 26.22
C PHE A 386 1.11 -3.66 26.54
N THR A 387 1.55 -3.90 27.78
CA THR A 387 2.90 -3.57 28.25
C THR A 387 3.84 -4.77 28.34
N GLY A 388 3.37 -5.99 28.06
CA GLY A 388 4.20 -7.20 28.02
C GLY A 388 5.25 -7.15 26.90
N PRO A 389 6.17 -8.13 26.82
CA PRO A 389 7.14 -8.23 25.75
C PRO A 389 6.50 -8.13 24.37
N LEU A 390 7.10 -7.30 23.49
CA LEU A 390 6.66 -7.08 22.13
C LEU A 390 7.80 -7.37 21.16
N VAL A 391 7.54 -8.22 20.16
CA VAL A 391 8.44 -8.46 19.04
C VAL A 391 7.74 -8.01 17.77
N ILE A 392 8.47 -7.32 16.88
CA ILE A 392 7.99 -6.91 15.55
C ILE A 392 8.75 -7.73 14.51
N LEU A 393 8.00 -8.34 13.56
CA LEU A 393 8.62 -9.04 12.44
C LEU A 393 8.68 -8.13 11.22
N THR A 394 9.82 -8.12 10.52
CA THR A 394 10.06 -7.33 9.30
C THR A 394 10.66 -8.16 8.18
N ASP A 395 10.41 -7.75 6.95
CA ASP A 395 11.04 -8.28 5.73
C ASP A 395 11.18 -7.17 4.67
N GLU A 396 11.64 -7.51 3.46
CA GLU A 396 11.77 -6.58 2.33
C GLU A 396 10.44 -5.96 1.87
N GLY A 397 9.30 -6.50 2.29
CA GLY A 397 7.97 -5.95 2.00
C GLY A 397 7.45 -5.01 3.08
N THR A 398 8.16 -4.86 4.20
CA THR A 398 7.84 -3.90 5.25
C THR A 398 8.31 -2.51 4.81
N ALA A 399 7.37 -1.55 4.66
CA ALA A 399 7.68 -0.23 4.11
C ALA A 399 6.88 0.90 4.78
N SER A 400 7.33 2.15 4.60
CA SER A 400 6.58 3.38 4.92
C SER A 400 6.11 3.44 6.38
N ALA A 401 4.80 3.60 6.64
CA ALA A 401 4.22 3.66 8.00
C ALA A 401 4.62 2.47 8.88
N ALA A 402 4.81 1.27 8.30
CA ALA A 402 5.27 0.09 9.01
C ALA A 402 6.72 0.24 9.50
N GLU A 403 7.56 0.90 8.70
CA GLU A 403 8.94 1.21 9.10
C GLU A 403 9.01 2.29 10.18
N MET A 404 8.17 3.33 10.07
CA MET A 404 8.07 4.38 11.11
C MET A 404 7.68 3.79 12.46
N LEU A 405 6.68 2.89 12.47
CA LEU A 405 6.23 2.20 13.67
C LEU A 405 7.34 1.29 14.24
N ALA A 406 7.93 0.44 13.39
CA ALA A 406 8.94 -0.52 13.82
C ALA A 406 10.20 0.18 14.37
N ALA A 407 10.74 1.18 13.65
CA ALA A 407 11.91 1.93 14.07
C ALA A 407 11.65 2.74 15.35
N GLY A 408 10.51 3.42 15.44
CA GLY A 408 10.15 4.20 16.61
C GLY A 408 10.06 3.35 17.89
N LEU A 409 9.35 2.22 17.82
CA LEU A 409 9.23 1.30 18.97
C LEU A 409 10.53 0.56 19.28
N GLN A 410 11.37 0.26 18.28
CA GLN A 410 12.70 -0.32 18.45
C GLN A 410 13.64 0.66 19.20
N GLU A 411 13.75 1.89 18.72
CA GLU A 411 14.63 2.90 19.33
C GLU A 411 14.17 3.31 20.73
N ALA A 412 12.87 3.28 21.00
CA ALA A 412 12.29 3.43 22.33
C ALA A 412 12.53 2.21 23.24
N LYS A 413 13.14 1.14 22.74
CA LYS A 413 13.31 -0.14 23.43
C LYS A 413 11.99 -0.77 23.89
N ARG A 414 10.89 -0.39 23.25
CA ARG A 414 9.57 -0.96 23.51
C ARG A 414 9.38 -2.29 22.79
N ALA A 415 9.97 -2.46 21.61
CA ALA A 415 9.91 -3.69 20.84
C ALA A 415 11.29 -4.16 20.41
N THR A 416 11.43 -5.48 20.25
CA THR A 416 12.59 -6.10 19.58
C THR A 416 12.19 -6.42 18.14
N VAL A 417 12.98 -6.00 17.16
CA VAL A 417 12.73 -6.29 15.74
C VAL A 417 13.46 -7.58 15.33
N VAL A 418 12.73 -8.51 14.73
CA VAL A 418 13.24 -9.83 14.29
C VAL A 418 12.88 -10.04 12.82
N GLY A 419 13.76 -10.62 12.02
CA GLY A 419 13.52 -10.92 10.61
C GLY A 419 14.63 -10.41 9.70
N ASP A 420 14.26 -9.80 8.57
CA ASP A 420 15.22 -9.18 7.65
C ASP A 420 15.03 -7.65 7.60
N THR A 421 16.00 -6.97 6.99
CA THR A 421 15.98 -5.52 6.78
C THR A 421 14.73 -5.13 5.97
N SER A 422 14.03 -4.10 6.43
CA SER A 422 12.87 -3.53 5.72
C SER A 422 13.28 -2.79 4.45
N LEU A 423 12.31 -2.37 3.64
CA LEU A 423 12.57 -1.82 2.31
C LEU A 423 13.44 -0.55 2.32
N GLY A 424 13.25 0.32 3.31
CA GLY A 424 13.85 1.66 3.31
C GLY A 424 13.15 2.59 2.30
N ALA A 425 11.84 2.52 2.26
CA ALA A 425 10.97 3.40 1.48
C ALA A 425 10.00 4.06 2.46
N VAL A 426 10.42 5.15 3.10
CA VAL A 426 9.75 5.70 4.28
C VAL A 426 9.24 7.13 4.10
N LEU A 427 9.49 7.74 2.95
CA LEU A 427 9.14 9.14 2.72
C LEU A 427 7.63 9.36 2.69
N PRO A 428 7.07 10.25 3.55
CA PRO A 428 5.68 10.63 3.47
C PRO A 428 5.32 11.24 2.13
N SER A 429 4.25 10.76 1.53
CA SER A 429 3.84 11.16 0.19
C SER A 429 2.35 11.46 0.11
N MET A 430 1.98 12.19 -0.93
CA MET A 430 0.59 12.47 -1.31
C MET A 430 0.30 11.85 -2.67
N VAL A 431 -0.95 11.44 -2.87
CA VAL A 431 -1.44 10.96 -4.16
C VAL A 431 -2.47 11.97 -4.68
N VAL A 432 -2.23 12.50 -5.87
CA VAL A 432 -3.08 13.53 -6.48
C VAL A 432 -3.42 13.17 -7.92
N ALA A 433 -4.58 13.64 -8.39
CA ALA A 433 -4.94 13.55 -9.79
C ALA A 433 -4.17 14.61 -10.60
N LEU A 434 -3.75 14.22 -11.79
CA LEU A 434 -3.18 15.07 -12.82
C LEU A 434 -4.17 15.21 -14.01
N PRO A 435 -3.93 16.15 -14.95
CA PRO A 435 -4.70 16.22 -16.18
C PRO A 435 -4.78 14.85 -16.88
N GLY A 436 -5.81 14.65 -17.70
CA GLY A 436 -5.98 13.43 -18.48
C GLY A 436 -6.26 12.16 -17.68
N GLY A 437 -6.59 12.27 -16.39
CA GLY A 437 -6.88 11.12 -15.51
C GLY A 437 -5.64 10.40 -14.98
N ALA A 438 -4.44 10.92 -15.23
CA ALA A 438 -3.22 10.41 -14.62
C ALA A 438 -3.22 10.68 -13.10
N ILE A 439 -2.43 9.89 -12.36
CA ILE A 439 -2.27 10.00 -10.91
C ILE A 439 -0.78 10.15 -10.60
N MET A 440 -0.43 11.08 -9.73
CA MET A 440 0.93 11.24 -9.24
C MET A 440 1.01 10.99 -7.74
N GLN A 441 1.93 10.12 -7.34
CA GLN A 441 2.43 10.04 -5.99
C GLN A 441 3.73 10.87 -5.89
N TYR A 442 3.81 11.76 -4.90
CA TYR A 442 4.98 12.61 -4.70
C TYR A 442 5.27 12.84 -3.22
N VAL A 443 6.54 13.01 -2.89
CA VAL A 443 7.04 13.15 -1.52
C VAL A 443 6.78 14.57 -0.99
N VAL A 444 6.28 14.66 0.25
CA VAL A 444 5.98 15.93 0.94
C VAL A 444 6.80 16.16 2.21
N ALA A 445 7.44 15.11 2.73
CA ALA A 445 8.29 15.21 3.91
C ALA A 445 9.43 14.18 3.89
N ASP A 446 10.48 14.44 4.64
CA ASP A 446 11.47 13.46 5.06
C ASP A 446 11.10 12.86 6.41
N PHE A 447 11.63 11.69 6.73
CA PHE A 447 11.45 11.02 8.02
C PHE A 447 12.78 10.70 8.68
N LYS A 448 12.91 11.10 9.95
CA LYS A 448 14.03 10.71 10.82
C LYS A 448 13.53 9.98 12.05
N THR A 449 14.21 8.92 12.43
CA THR A 449 13.93 8.21 13.68
C THR A 449 14.16 9.12 14.89
N PRO A 450 13.74 8.74 16.11
CA PRO A 450 14.03 9.50 17.33
C PRO A 450 15.52 9.84 17.52
N LYS A 451 16.42 8.97 17.07
CA LYS A 451 17.88 9.20 17.12
C LYS A 451 18.42 9.98 15.91
N GLY A 452 17.55 10.50 15.05
CA GLY A 452 17.94 11.28 13.88
C GLY A 452 18.43 10.45 12.69
N VAL A 453 18.20 9.14 12.67
CA VAL A 453 18.61 8.27 11.56
C VAL A 453 17.64 8.41 10.40
N LEU A 454 18.17 8.64 9.19
CA LEU A 454 17.42 8.58 7.96
C LEU A 454 17.18 7.10 7.59
N LEU A 455 15.92 6.71 7.44
CA LEU A 455 15.56 5.35 7.04
C LEU A 455 15.44 5.19 5.52
N GLU A 456 15.17 6.29 4.80
CA GLU A 456 15.12 6.26 3.34
C GLU A 456 16.42 5.69 2.77
N GLY A 457 16.29 4.72 1.89
CA GLY A 457 17.42 4.00 1.33
C GLY A 457 18.18 3.06 2.29
N ARG A 458 17.80 2.97 3.55
CA ARG A 458 18.45 2.15 4.58
C ARG A 458 17.57 1.04 5.14
N GLY A 459 16.32 1.36 5.47
CA GLY A 459 15.37 0.47 6.15
C GLY A 459 15.67 0.27 7.64
N VAL A 460 14.73 -0.35 8.31
CA VAL A 460 14.86 -0.79 9.70
C VAL A 460 15.77 -2.01 9.76
N GLN A 461 16.85 -1.92 10.53
CA GLN A 461 17.75 -3.05 10.75
C GLN A 461 17.21 -3.88 11.92
N PRO A 462 16.95 -5.19 11.75
CA PRO A 462 16.46 -6.02 12.84
C PRO A 462 17.51 -6.19 13.93
N ASP A 463 17.07 -6.23 15.21
CA ASP A 463 17.93 -6.58 16.35
C ASP A 463 18.42 -8.03 16.26
N ARG A 464 17.58 -8.89 15.67
CA ARG A 464 17.93 -10.28 15.40
C ARG A 464 17.59 -10.61 13.95
N ARG A 465 18.62 -10.68 13.11
CA ARG A 465 18.47 -11.05 11.72
C ARG A 465 18.22 -12.56 11.59
N VAL A 466 17.21 -12.91 10.79
CA VAL A 466 16.86 -14.31 10.44
C VAL A 466 16.78 -14.42 8.92
N VAL A 467 17.57 -15.31 8.36
CA VAL A 467 17.56 -15.58 6.92
C VAL A 467 16.70 -16.82 6.66
N GLU A 468 15.67 -16.65 5.87
CA GLU A 468 14.84 -17.76 5.41
C GLU A 468 15.57 -18.54 4.32
N THR A 469 15.44 -19.88 4.36
CA THR A 469 15.99 -20.78 3.37
C THR A 469 14.89 -21.61 2.73
N ARG A 470 15.12 -22.05 1.48
CA ARG A 470 14.21 -22.96 0.79
C ARG A 470 14.01 -24.27 1.58
N ALA A 471 15.06 -24.78 2.18
CA ALA A 471 14.99 -25.97 3.02
C ALA A 471 14.07 -25.76 4.25
N GLY A 472 14.15 -24.59 4.90
CA GLY A 472 13.29 -24.22 6.01
C GLY A 472 11.81 -24.13 5.59
N LEU A 473 11.52 -23.51 4.45
CA LEU A 473 10.14 -23.41 3.92
C LEU A 473 9.49 -24.78 3.68
N ARG A 474 10.24 -25.78 3.25
CA ARG A 474 9.75 -27.15 3.03
C ARG A 474 9.29 -27.85 4.30
N THR A 475 9.74 -27.43 5.47
CA THR A 475 9.38 -28.04 6.75
C THR A 475 8.06 -27.52 7.33
N ALA A 476 7.34 -26.64 6.61
CA ALA A 476 6.16 -25.92 7.07
C ALA A 476 6.40 -25.12 8.38
N ARG A 477 7.65 -24.80 8.71
CA ARG A 477 8.02 -23.97 9.86
C ARG A 477 8.32 -22.55 9.38
N ASP A 478 7.99 -21.60 10.23
CA ASP A 478 8.34 -20.20 10.06
C ASP A 478 9.56 -19.87 10.93
N PRO A 479 10.79 -19.83 10.36
CA PRO A 479 12.00 -19.61 11.15
C PRO A 479 12.04 -18.21 11.80
N VAL A 480 11.38 -17.23 11.20
CA VAL A 480 11.30 -15.87 11.74
C VAL A 480 10.37 -15.85 12.96
N LEU A 481 9.22 -16.50 12.87
CA LEU A 481 8.29 -16.66 13.97
C LEU A 481 8.90 -17.50 15.12
N ASP A 482 9.60 -18.59 14.78
CA ASP A 482 10.32 -19.40 15.78
C ASP A 482 11.39 -18.57 16.51
N ALA A 483 12.14 -17.73 15.79
CA ALA A 483 13.14 -16.84 16.39
C ALA A 483 12.50 -15.77 17.29
N ALA A 484 11.33 -15.26 16.93
CA ALA A 484 10.58 -14.33 17.75
C ALA A 484 10.12 -14.98 19.08
N LEU A 485 9.59 -16.20 19.00
CA LEU A 485 9.20 -16.97 20.19
C LEU A 485 10.40 -17.23 21.12
N VAL A 486 11.59 -17.55 20.56
CA VAL A 486 12.83 -17.69 21.33
C VAL A 486 13.22 -16.36 21.98
N THR A 487 13.12 -15.24 21.25
CA THR A 487 13.42 -13.90 21.77
C THR A 487 12.52 -13.52 22.94
N ILE A 488 11.22 -13.82 22.84
CA ILE A 488 10.25 -13.61 23.93
C ILE A 488 10.61 -14.45 25.16
N ARG A 489 10.97 -15.70 24.99
CA ARG A 489 11.39 -16.57 26.12
C ARG A 489 12.62 -16.01 26.83
N ALA A 490 13.61 -15.54 26.08
CA ALA A 490 14.85 -14.95 26.62
C ALA A 490 14.59 -13.63 27.37
N SER A 491 13.63 -12.81 26.93
CA SER A 491 13.28 -11.55 27.61
C SER A 491 12.57 -11.76 28.96
N ARG A 492 11.94 -12.92 29.15
CA ARG A 492 11.25 -13.29 30.41
C ARG A 492 12.17 -13.92 31.44
N ALA A 493 13.34 -14.36 31.05
CA ALA A 493 14.32 -14.96 31.94
C ALA A 493 15.23 -13.94 32.64
N LYS A 494 15.14 -12.68 32.21
CA LYS A 494 15.80 -11.53 32.80
C LYS A 494 14.87 -10.75 33.71
#